data_3bc7e1aa36ee9e893ec7caf47b6f9bab
#
_entry.id   3bc7e1aa36ee9e893ec7caf47b6f9bab
#
_cell.length_a   1.000
_cell.length_b   1.000
_cell.length_c   1.000
_cell.angle_alpha   90.00
_cell.angle_beta   90.00
_cell.angle_gamma   90.00
#
_symmetry.space_group_name_H-M   'P 1'
#
loop_
_entity.id
_entity.type
_entity.pdbx_description
1 polymer ?
#
loop_
_entity_poly.entity_id
_entity_poly.type
_entity_poly.pdbx_seq_one_letter_code
_entity_poly.pdbx_strand_id
1 'polypeptide(L)'
;MKRRLSTLLAAFVFVALVTLTASAQSVLMGGVGKSDITPPIGTPLAGYGARRAQPSTGVHDPTEARAVIIDNGVEKIALVSVDHLGFDHGMVERIRAIASPATHILPDHIFVMSSHTHSGGGAYMEMLPLLANVLAGKFDPKIRAFYEERTAEAIIAANKNMKRVRIAIGAGEALGISRFRSTWPPNGPVDPEVGVIRIDSVETGKPVAILMNFAAHPTVLGSENMTFSADFVGYARNALEKMIGGDVMATFANGAQGTIAPRAFQGDDGWQRSENVGTILAAEVFKVVAMIKPRDFVDIKLARTPLTLKIVPTSVFPTTMSYPPSYETEINAISFDNRFAFVAIPGELGSILNFQVKDRGKLLGFEKTFILGLTNDALGYIITEDEYRHKTYESTISLFGPAFGSFVANESFQLLERLRPVEKKTP
;
A
#
# COMPACT_ATOMS: atom_id res chain seq x y z
N MET A 1 -88.91 -40.13 -11.44
CA MET A 1 -88.11 -39.49 -10.35
C MET A 1 -86.67 -39.85 -10.54
N LYS A 2 -85.89 -39.01 -11.15
CA LYS A 2 -84.43 -39.14 -11.28
C LYS A 2 -83.76 -37.84 -10.86
N ARG A 3 -83.11 -37.80 -9.73
CA ARG A 3 -82.35 -36.70 -9.23
C ARG A 3 -81.01 -36.63 -10.03
N ARG A 4 -80.75 -35.52 -10.64
CA ARG A 4 -79.45 -35.24 -11.24
C ARG A 4 -78.55 -34.53 -10.21
N LEU A 5 -77.42 -35.13 -9.89
CA LEU A 5 -76.37 -34.60 -9.09
C LEU A 5 -75.48 -33.71 -9.99
N SER A 6 -75.38 -32.43 -9.67
CA SER A 6 -74.48 -31.50 -10.35
C SER A 6 -73.17 -31.45 -9.57
N THR A 7 -72.11 -31.91 -10.17
CA THR A 7 -70.77 -31.86 -9.62
C THR A 7 -70.12 -30.53 -10.04
N LEU A 8 -69.93 -29.61 -9.11
CA LEU A 8 -69.13 -28.40 -9.28
C LEU A 8 -67.64 -28.75 -9.18
N LEU A 9 -66.92 -28.60 -10.30
CA LEU A 9 -65.46 -28.72 -10.36
C LEU A 9 -64.85 -27.39 -10.00
N ALA A 10 -64.30 -27.23 -8.80
CA ALA A 10 -63.55 -26.04 -8.40
C ALA A 10 -62.10 -26.18 -8.92
N ALA A 11 -61.79 -25.41 -9.97
CA ALA A 11 -60.42 -25.27 -10.46
C ALA A 11 -59.60 -24.35 -9.52
N PHE A 12 -58.72 -24.90 -8.73
CA PHE A 12 -57.71 -24.16 -7.97
C PHE A 12 -56.60 -23.72 -8.94
N VAL A 13 -56.60 -22.44 -9.31
CA VAL A 13 -55.50 -21.83 -10.01
C VAL A 13 -54.43 -21.48 -8.98
N PHE A 14 -53.36 -22.27 -8.90
CA PHE A 14 -52.18 -22.00 -8.11
C PHE A 14 -51.31 -21.00 -8.90
N VAL A 15 -51.44 -19.71 -8.61
CA VAL A 15 -50.53 -18.68 -9.12
C VAL A 15 -49.25 -18.78 -8.31
N ALA A 16 -48.21 -19.48 -8.86
CA ALA A 16 -46.89 -19.46 -8.32
C ALA A 16 -46.28 -18.05 -8.57
N LEU A 17 -46.29 -17.22 -7.54
CA LEU A 17 -45.47 -16.00 -7.52
C LEU A 17 -44.00 -16.39 -7.49
N VAL A 18 -43.38 -16.48 -8.64
CA VAL A 18 -41.93 -16.50 -8.74
C VAL A 18 -41.44 -15.11 -8.42
N THR A 19 -41.12 -14.86 -7.16
CA THR A 19 -40.38 -13.66 -6.77
C THR A 19 -38.98 -13.80 -7.37
N LEU A 20 -38.77 -13.23 -8.55
CA LEU A 20 -37.44 -12.88 -9.03
C LEU A 20 -36.84 -11.88 -8.03
N THR A 21 -36.10 -12.38 -7.05
CA THR A 21 -35.14 -11.54 -6.34
C THR A 21 -34.07 -11.16 -7.36
N ALA A 22 -34.31 -10.08 -8.08
CA ALA A 22 -33.23 -9.38 -8.75
C ALA A 22 -32.26 -8.99 -7.63
N SER A 23 -31.15 -9.73 -7.50
CA SER A 23 -30.02 -9.28 -6.70
C SER A 23 -29.67 -7.92 -7.27
N ALA A 24 -30.07 -6.85 -6.58
CA ALA A 24 -29.65 -5.51 -6.95
C ALA A 24 -28.13 -5.53 -6.89
N GLN A 25 -27.50 -5.55 -8.05
CA GLN A 25 -26.04 -5.51 -8.14
C GLN A 25 -25.62 -4.23 -7.42
N SER A 26 -24.91 -4.38 -6.32
CA SER A 26 -24.48 -3.26 -5.49
C SER A 26 -23.66 -2.29 -6.36
N VAL A 27 -23.99 -1.02 -6.24
CA VAL A 27 -23.35 0.03 -7.04
C VAL A 27 -21.92 0.24 -6.53
N LEU A 28 -20.94 0.14 -7.41
CA LEU A 28 -19.57 0.43 -7.05
C LEU A 28 -19.38 1.94 -6.81
N MET A 29 -18.97 2.27 -5.61
CA MET A 29 -18.71 3.64 -5.18
C MET A 29 -17.20 3.81 -4.94
N GLY A 30 -16.69 5.00 -5.22
CA GLY A 30 -15.29 5.34 -4.93
C GLY A 30 -15.14 6.81 -4.62
N GLY A 31 -14.16 7.15 -3.79
CA GLY A 31 -13.89 8.52 -3.42
C GLY A 31 -12.40 8.78 -3.25
N VAL A 32 -11.99 10.02 -3.42
CA VAL A 32 -10.61 10.46 -3.28
C VAL A 32 -10.51 11.65 -2.35
N GLY A 33 -9.42 11.70 -1.57
CA GLY A 33 -9.13 12.80 -0.68
C GLY A 33 -7.64 12.89 -0.39
N LYS A 34 -7.15 14.09 -0.12
CA LYS A 34 -5.76 14.33 0.25
C LYS A 34 -5.64 15.36 1.35
N SER A 35 -4.54 15.32 2.06
CA SER A 35 -4.17 16.27 3.12
C SER A 35 -2.66 16.50 3.08
N ASP A 36 -2.24 17.71 3.35
CA ASP A 36 -0.84 18.06 3.52
C ASP A 36 -0.34 17.55 4.87
N ILE A 37 0.70 16.71 4.86
CA ILE A 37 1.40 16.17 6.04
C ILE A 37 2.81 16.75 6.18
N THR A 38 3.12 17.85 5.51
CA THR A 38 4.41 18.52 5.63
C THR A 38 4.53 19.16 7.02
N PRO A 39 5.46 18.71 7.87
CA PRO A 39 5.60 19.28 9.20
C PRO A 39 6.24 20.67 9.13
N PRO A 40 6.21 21.47 10.21
CA PRO A 40 6.88 22.75 10.26
C PRO A 40 8.37 22.65 9.89
N ILE A 41 8.88 23.63 9.14
CA ILE A 41 10.32 23.77 8.84
C ILE A 41 11.09 23.80 10.16
N GLY A 42 12.22 23.11 10.21
CA GLY A 42 12.98 22.87 11.43
C GLY A 42 12.74 21.46 12.03
N THR A 43 11.64 20.76 11.66
CA THR A 43 11.49 19.35 11.96
C THR A 43 12.54 18.55 11.16
N PRO A 44 13.34 17.65 11.77
CA PRO A 44 14.31 16.84 11.03
C PRO A 44 13.64 15.99 9.94
N LEU A 45 14.40 15.70 8.87
CA LEU A 45 13.99 14.70 7.89
C LEU A 45 14.33 13.30 8.43
N ALA A 46 13.48 12.31 8.07
CA ALA A 46 13.72 10.91 8.41
C ALA A 46 14.55 10.16 7.34
N GLY A 47 15.13 9.02 7.72
CA GLY A 47 15.69 8.00 6.84
C GLY A 47 17.21 7.94 6.76
N TYR A 48 17.92 9.04 6.87
CA TYR A 48 19.40 9.05 6.78
C TYR A 48 20.07 9.41 8.09
N GLY A 49 20.74 8.46 8.74
CA GLY A 49 21.55 8.73 9.92
C GLY A 49 22.70 9.72 9.68
N ALA A 50 23.19 9.85 8.45
CA ALA A 50 24.21 10.83 8.06
C ALA A 50 23.76 12.28 8.27
N ARG A 51 22.47 12.57 8.25
CA ARG A 51 21.92 13.90 8.55
C ARG A 51 22.02 14.28 10.02
N ARG A 52 22.27 13.31 10.93
CA ARG A 52 22.41 13.53 12.38
C ARG A 52 21.25 14.35 12.96
N ALA A 53 20.04 14.08 12.49
CA ALA A 53 18.81 14.79 12.88
C ALA A 53 18.91 16.33 12.77
N GLN A 54 19.69 16.83 11.82
CA GLN A 54 19.74 18.28 11.55
C GLN A 54 18.35 18.77 11.11
N PRO A 55 17.97 20.00 11.48
CA PRO A 55 16.70 20.59 11.11
C PRO A 55 16.52 20.68 9.59
N SER A 56 15.30 20.46 9.10
CA SER A 56 14.97 20.78 7.71
C SER A 56 15.14 22.27 7.43
N THR A 57 15.52 22.61 6.20
CA THR A 57 15.79 23.99 5.77
C THR A 57 14.68 24.56 4.91
N GLY A 58 13.71 23.75 4.47
CA GLY A 58 12.63 24.21 3.60
C GLY A 58 11.75 23.07 3.11
N VAL A 59 10.88 23.41 2.17
CA VAL A 59 9.98 22.50 1.45
C VAL A 59 10.26 22.69 -0.04
N HIS A 60 10.62 21.61 -0.73
CA HIS A 60 10.72 21.62 -2.19
C HIS A 60 9.35 21.31 -2.79
N ASP A 61 8.74 20.22 -2.35
CA ASP A 61 7.37 19.84 -2.66
C ASP A 61 6.70 19.32 -1.37
N PRO A 62 5.41 19.65 -1.16
CA PRO A 62 4.70 19.21 0.03
C PRO A 62 4.60 17.69 0.07
N THR A 63 4.76 17.13 1.27
CA THR A 63 4.47 15.71 1.52
C THR A 63 2.97 15.55 1.80
N GLU A 64 2.35 14.54 1.22
CA GLU A 64 0.89 14.39 1.26
C GLU A 64 0.46 13.00 1.79
N ALA A 65 -0.71 12.96 2.44
CA ALA A 65 -1.52 11.78 2.60
C ALA A 65 -2.60 11.77 1.51
N ARG A 66 -2.71 10.69 0.73
CA ARG A 66 -3.65 10.55 -0.39
C ARG A 66 -4.46 9.28 -0.21
N ALA A 67 -5.76 9.41 -0.01
CA ALA A 67 -6.68 8.32 0.27
C ALA A 67 -7.60 8.02 -0.93
N VAL A 68 -7.74 6.74 -1.24
CA VAL A 68 -8.70 6.20 -2.20
C VAL A 68 -9.61 5.24 -1.47
N ILE A 69 -10.92 5.48 -1.52
CA ILE A 69 -11.93 4.58 -0.97
C ILE A 69 -12.60 3.84 -2.12
N ILE A 70 -12.80 2.54 -1.92
CA ILE A 70 -13.54 1.65 -2.81
C ILE A 70 -14.60 0.94 -1.97
N ASP A 71 -15.86 0.98 -2.42
CA ASP A 71 -17.01 0.38 -1.75
C ASP A 71 -17.85 -0.35 -2.80
N ASN A 72 -17.90 -1.68 -2.72
CA ASN A 72 -18.69 -2.52 -3.62
C ASN A 72 -20.07 -2.87 -3.04
N GLY A 73 -20.44 -2.27 -1.91
CA GLY A 73 -21.68 -2.51 -1.19
C GLY A 73 -21.64 -3.72 -0.25
N VAL A 74 -20.55 -4.47 -0.25
CA VAL A 74 -20.27 -5.59 0.69
C VAL A 74 -19.05 -5.23 1.53
N GLU A 75 -17.96 -4.86 0.86
CA GLU A 75 -16.71 -4.44 1.46
C GLU A 75 -16.43 -2.98 1.12
N LYS A 76 -16.03 -2.22 2.13
CA LYS A 76 -15.58 -0.84 2.00
C LYS A 76 -14.16 -0.73 2.53
N ILE A 77 -13.23 -0.36 1.66
CA ILE A 77 -11.80 -0.27 1.98
C ILE A 77 -11.25 1.12 1.72
N ALA A 78 -10.22 1.51 2.46
CA ALA A 78 -9.42 2.70 2.20
C ALA A 78 -7.96 2.31 1.94
N LEU A 79 -7.43 2.71 0.78
CA LEU A 79 -6.02 2.61 0.41
C LEU A 79 -5.40 4.01 0.57
N VAL A 80 -4.50 4.16 1.53
CA VAL A 80 -3.98 5.47 1.94
C VAL A 80 -2.48 5.50 1.73
N SER A 81 -2.02 6.27 0.77
CA SER A 81 -0.59 6.54 0.55
C SER A 81 -0.14 7.73 1.40
N VAL A 82 1.01 7.62 2.06
CA VAL A 82 1.61 8.72 2.82
C VAL A 82 3.06 8.94 2.39
N ASP A 83 3.45 10.18 2.13
CA ASP A 83 4.84 10.55 1.80
C ASP A 83 5.68 10.61 3.07
N HIS A 84 6.01 9.43 3.56
CA HIS A 84 6.69 9.27 4.85
C HIS A 84 7.64 8.07 4.80
N LEU A 85 8.64 8.07 5.69
CA LEU A 85 9.57 6.93 5.78
C LEU A 85 8.87 5.62 6.17
N GLY A 86 7.97 5.69 7.16
CA GLY A 86 7.18 4.57 7.63
C GLY A 86 6.36 4.97 8.85
N PHE A 87 5.08 4.65 8.87
CA PHE A 87 4.28 4.77 10.09
C PHE A 87 4.34 3.46 10.86
N ASP A 88 4.55 3.55 12.16
CA ASP A 88 4.46 2.38 13.05
C ASP A 88 3.00 1.95 13.27
N HIS A 89 2.81 0.72 13.76
CA HIS A 89 1.48 0.16 14.03
C HIS A 89 0.62 1.05 14.93
N GLY A 90 1.22 1.67 15.95
CA GLY A 90 0.50 2.57 16.86
C GLY A 90 -0.06 3.82 16.17
N MET A 91 0.70 4.42 15.23
CA MET A 91 0.21 5.51 14.39
C MET A 91 -0.98 5.06 13.53
N VAL A 92 -0.88 3.90 12.92
CA VAL A 92 -1.95 3.35 12.09
C VAL A 92 -3.21 3.09 12.90
N GLU A 93 -3.10 2.50 14.08
CA GLU A 93 -4.23 2.30 15.00
C GLU A 93 -4.87 3.64 15.42
N ARG A 94 -4.07 4.68 15.63
CA ARG A 94 -4.60 6.02 15.93
C ARG A 94 -5.34 6.63 14.73
N ILE A 95 -4.80 6.50 13.53
CA ILE A 95 -5.47 6.94 12.29
C ILE A 95 -6.81 6.21 12.11
N ARG A 96 -6.83 4.90 12.30
CA ARG A 96 -8.03 4.05 12.26
C ARG A 96 -9.08 4.51 13.29
N ALA A 97 -8.65 4.78 14.52
CA ALA A 97 -9.53 5.25 15.59
C ALA A 97 -10.19 6.60 15.28
N ILE A 98 -9.53 7.48 14.52
CA ILE A 98 -10.08 8.76 14.08
C ILE A 98 -10.98 8.60 12.84
N ALA A 99 -10.52 7.85 11.84
CA ALA A 99 -11.18 7.79 10.54
C ALA A 99 -12.40 6.85 10.53
N SER A 100 -12.32 5.68 11.20
CA SER A 100 -13.35 4.65 11.16
C SER A 100 -14.73 5.13 11.62
N PRO A 101 -14.89 5.83 12.76
CA PRO A 101 -16.20 6.36 13.19
C PRO A 101 -16.80 7.38 12.21
N ALA A 102 -15.95 8.17 11.54
CA ALA A 102 -16.36 9.23 10.61
C ALA A 102 -16.74 8.71 9.21
N THR A 103 -16.26 7.51 8.84
CA THR A 103 -16.37 6.96 7.48
C THR A 103 -17.18 5.66 7.40
N HIS A 104 -17.40 5.01 8.55
CA HIS A 104 -17.98 3.67 8.67
C HIS A 104 -17.17 2.60 7.93
N ILE A 105 -15.86 2.82 7.74
CA ILE A 105 -14.91 1.81 7.28
C ILE A 105 -14.42 1.05 8.51
N LEU A 106 -14.41 -0.28 8.47
CA LEU A 106 -13.86 -1.07 9.56
C LEU A 106 -12.37 -0.74 9.76
N PRO A 107 -11.85 -0.70 10.99
CA PRO A 107 -10.45 -0.33 11.23
C PRO A 107 -9.44 -1.16 10.42
N ASP A 108 -9.63 -2.47 10.34
CA ASP A 108 -8.79 -3.40 9.60
C ASP A 108 -8.99 -3.35 8.06
N HIS A 109 -9.95 -2.55 7.58
CA HIS A 109 -10.15 -2.24 6.15
C HIS A 109 -9.47 -0.93 5.73
N ILE A 110 -8.75 -0.26 6.63
CA ILE A 110 -7.93 0.93 6.34
C ILE A 110 -6.48 0.50 6.23
N PHE A 111 -5.91 0.64 5.03
CA PHE A 111 -4.53 0.28 4.69
C PHE A 111 -3.70 1.54 4.52
N VAL A 112 -2.79 1.81 5.44
CA VAL A 112 -1.88 2.96 5.38
C VAL A 112 -0.54 2.50 4.84
N MET A 113 -0.16 3.01 3.67
CA MET A 113 1.00 2.60 2.88
C MET A 113 2.00 3.74 2.81
N SER A 114 3.17 3.58 3.39
CA SER A 114 4.22 4.59 3.32
C SER A 114 4.99 4.50 2.00
N SER A 115 5.23 5.64 1.35
CA SER A 115 6.04 5.70 0.13
C SER A 115 7.51 5.36 0.41
N HIS A 116 7.95 5.51 1.64
CA HIS A 116 9.32 5.37 2.10
C HIS A 116 10.25 6.49 1.62
N THR A 117 9.73 7.69 1.36
CA THR A 117 10.61 8.81 1.06
C THR A 117 11.55 9.09 2.22
N HIS A 118 12.86 9.19 1.90
CA HIS A 118 13.89 9.60 2.84
C HIS A 118 14.02 11.13 2.94
N SER A 119 13.06 11.86 2.38
CA SER A 119 12.93 13.30 2.47
C SER A 119 11.60 13.74 3.11
N GLY A 120 10.90 12.81 3.77
CA GLY A 120 9.73 13.09 4.61
C GLY A 120 10.12 13.54 6.03
N GLY A 121 9.14 13.99 6.78
CA GLY A 121 9.38 14.50 8.14
C GLY A 121 9.69 13.41 9.16
N GLY A 122 10.46 13.79 10.17
CA GLY A 122 10.84 12.96 11.30
C GLY A 122 10.06 13.29 12.58
N ALA A 123 10.72 13.16 13.73
CA ALA A 123 10.24 13.46 15.08
C ALA A 123 9.03 12.62 15.56
N TYR A 124 8.72 11.50 14.92
CA TYR A 124 7.54 10.67 15.18
C TYR A 124 7.84 9.31 15.84
N MET A 125 9.08 8.84 15.76
CA MET A 125 9.49 7.52 16.27
C MET A 125 9.65 7.55 17.79
N GLU A 126 8.82 6.83 18.50
CA GLU A 126 8.89 6.70 19.96
C GLU A 126 9.74 5.49 20.38
N MET A 127 9.64 4.39 19.62
CA MET A 127 10.41 3.18 19.90
C MET A 127 11.90 3.35 19.58
N LEU A 128 12.74 2.67 20.36
CA LEU A 128 14.19 2.65 20.17
C LEU A 128 14.80 4.06 20.11
N PRO A 129 14.66 4.89 21.17
CA PRO A 129 14.93 6.33 21.13
C PRO A 129 16.32 6.71 20.61
N LEU A 130 17.36 5.88 20.88
CA LEU A 130 18.73 6.16 20.42
C LEU A 130 18.84 6.09 18.88
N LEU A 131 18.24 5.09 18.27
CA LEU A 131 18.23 4.98 16.79
C LEU A 131 17.24 5.97 16.17
N ALA A 132 16.05 6.09 16.75
CA ALA A 132 15.04 7.03 16.31
C ALA A 132 15.60 8.45 16.25
N ASN A 133 16.35 8.88 17.29
CA ASN A 133 17.00 10.18 17.31
C ASN A 133 18.01 10.37 16.17
N VAL A 134 18.72 9.33 15.75
CA VAL A 134 19.68 9.41 14.64
C VAL A 134 18.98 9.40 13.28
N LEU A 135 17.94 8.58 13.12
CA LEU A 135 17.26 8.38 11.84
C LEU A 135 16.16 9.40 11.55
N ALA A 136 15.50 9.91 12.58
CA ALA A 136 14.30 10.75 12.43
C ALA A 136 14.27 11.97 13.38
N GLY A 137 15.26 12.15 14.24
CA GLY A 137 15.26 13.18 15.25
C GLY A 137 14.48 12.83 16.50
N LYS A 138 14.60 13.70 17.52
CA LYS A 138 13.97 13.50 18.81
C LYS A 138 12.45 13.42 18.66
N PHE A 139 11.84 12.43 19.32
CA PHE A 139 10.40 12.26 19.36
C PHE A 139 9.67 13.51 19.87
N ASP A 140 8.66 13.94 19.11
CA ASP A 140 7.72 14.99 19.48
C ASP A 140 6.28 14.50 19.30
N PRO A 141 5.51 14.32 20.40
CA PRO A 141 4.14 13.82 20.35
C PRO A 141 3.20 14.73 19.55
N LYS A 142 3.50 16.02 19.43
CA LYS A 142 2.69 16.94 18.63
C LYS A 142 2.90 16.73 17.14
N ILE A 143 4.12 16.47 16.71
CA ILE A 143 4.44 16.15 15.31
C ILE A 143 3.84 14.79 14.93
N ARG A 144 3.94 13.79 15.83
CA ARG A 144 3.29 12.50 15.63
C ARG A 144 1.77 12.65 15.47
N ALA A 145 1.11 13.35 16.40
CA ALA A 145 -0.33 13.60 16.34
C ALA A 145 -0.73 14.36 15.06
N PHE A 146 0.08 15.32 14.61
CA PHE A 146 -0.13 16.04 13.35
C PHE A 146 -0.19 15.08 12.16
N TYR A 147 0.76 14.13 12.02
CA TYR A 147 0.71 13.13 10.94
C TYR A 147 -0.53 12.25 11.01
N GLU A 148 -0.87 11.77 12.21
CA GLU A 148 -2.03 10.89 12.45
C GLU A 148 -3.35 11.59 12.07
N GLU A 149 -3.57 12.81 12.55
CA GLU A 149 -4.77 13.62 12.29
C GLU A 149 -4.89 13.99 10.82
N ARG A 150 -3.81 14.50 10.20
CA ARG A 150 -3.81 14.87 8.78
C ARG A 150 -4.03 13.68 7.86
N THR A 151 -3.49 12.50 8.20
CA THR A 151 -3.76 11.28 7.43
C THR A 151 -5.22 10.84 7.56
N ALA A 152 -5.79 10.90 8.75
CA ALA A 152 -7.21 10.61 8.94
C ALA A 152 -8.13 11.61 8.19
N GLU A 153 -7.76 12.88 8.13
CA GLU A 153 -8.48 13.89 7.34
C GLU A 153 -8.54 13.54 5.85
N ALA A 154 -7.46 13.01 5.26
CA ALA A 154 -7.46 12.55 3.87
C ALA A 154 -8.50 11.44 3.65
N ILE A 155 -8.61 10.48 4.58
CA ILE A 155 -9.60 9.39 4.52
C ILE A 155 -11.03 9.95 4.64
N ILE A 156 -11.25 10.86 5.59
CA ILE A 156 -12.56 11.50 5.80
C ILE A 156 -12.96 12.32 4.57
N ALA A 157 -12.01 13.05 3.96
CA ALA A 157 -12.25 13.79 2.73
C ALA A 157 -12.61 12.84 1.56
N ALA A 158 -11.90 11.73 1.41
CA ALA A 158 -12.22 10.72 0.41
C ALA A 158 -13.65 10.17 0.59
N ASN A 159 -14.05 9.91 1.84
CA ASN A 159 -15.41 9.45 2.15
C ASN A 159 -16.50 10.47 1.80
N LYS A 160 -16.22 11.75 2.00
CA LYS A 160 -17.15 12.84 1.60
C LYS A 160 -17.31 12.96 0.09
N ASN A 161 -16.31 12.56 -0.67
CA ASN A 161 -16.24 12.66 -2.13
C ASN A 161 -16.68 11.37 -2.85
N MET A 162 -17.37 10.45 -2.17
CA MET A 162 -17.84 9.19 -2.76
C MET A 162 -18.81 9.44 -3.90
N LYS A 163 -18.60 8.76 -5.03
CA LYS A 163 -19.44 8.80 -6.23
C LYS A 163 -19.46 7.46 -6.93
N ARG A 164 -20.37 7.26 -7.88
CA ARG A 164 -20.40 6.05 -8.69
C ARG A 164 -19.14 5.97 -9.57
N VAL A 165 -18.48 4.82 -9.51
CA VAL A 165 -17.23 4.62 -10.24
C VAL A 165 -17.20 3.29 -10.98
N ARG A 166 -16.21 3.19 -11.86
CA ARG A 166 -15.74 1.95 -12.50
C ARG A 166 -14.31 1.70 -12.10
N ILE A 167 -13.91 0.44 -12.05
CA ILE A 167 -12.55 0.04 -11.66
C ILE A 167 -11.92 -0.86 -12.71
N ALA A 168 -10.62 -0.70 -12.93
CA ALA A 168 -9.78 -1.64 -13.65
C ALA A 168 -8.48 -1.87 -12.89
N ILE A 169 -7.97 -3.08 -12.98
CA ILE A 169 -6.66 -3.45 -12.41
C ILE A 169 -5.84 -4.10 -13.52
N GLY A 170 -4.56 -3.79 -13.55
CA GLY A 170 -3.63 -4.35 -14.51
C GLY A 170 -2.18 -4.17 -14.11
N ALA A 171 -1.30 -4.65 -14.95
CA ALA A 171 0.13 -4.59 -14.73
C ALA A 171 0.88 -4.22 -16.01
N GLY A 172 2.08 -3.66 -15.83
CA GLY A 172 3.08 -3.40 -16.85
C GLY A 172 4.48 -3.58 -16.27
N GLU A 173 5.49 -3.07 -16.96
CA GLU A 173 6.89 -3.20 -16.54
C GLU A 173 7.63 -1.88 -16.76
N ALA A 174 8.25 -1.37 -15.70
CA ALA A 174 9.15 -0.21 -15.72
C ALA A 174 10.61 -0.70 -15.70
N LEU A 175 11.08 -1.15 -16.85
CA LEU A 175 12.42 -1.72 -17.00
C LEU A 175 13.51 -0.66 -16.82
N GLY A 176 14.56 -1.03 -16.10
CA GLY A 176 15.80 -0.25 -16.05
C GLY A 176 15.79 0.95 -15.10
N ILE A 177 14.71 1.24 -14.38
CA ILE A 177 14.64 2.36 -13.43
C ILE A 177 15.01 1.97 -11.99
N SER A 178 15.11 0.68 -11.70
CA SER A 178 15.52 0.15 -10.40
C SER A 178 16.68 -0.84 -10.54
N ARG A 179 17.37 -1.11 -9.44
CA ARG A 179 18.47 -2.07 -9.34
C ARG A 179 18.45 -2.78 -7.99
N PHE A 180 18.96 -4.00 -7.98
CA PHE A 180 19.28 -4.68 -6.73
C PHE A 180 20.44 -3.97 -6.05
N ARG A 181 20.34 -3.69 -4.76
CA ARG A 181 21.34 -2.91 -4.00
C ARG A 181 22.04 -3.69 -2.91
N SER A 182 21.46 -4.79 -2.45
CA SER A 182 22.05 -5.61 -1.41
C SER A 182 23.35 -6.26 -1.90
N THR A 183 24.27 -6.55 -0.97
CA THR A 183 25.56 -7.18 -1.28
C THR A 183 25.43 -8.68 -1.49
N TRP A 184 24.31 -9.28 -1.13
CA TRP A 184 24.03 -10.70 -1.26
C TRP A 184 22.58 -10.97 -1.65
N PRO A 185 22.31 -11.94 -2.58
CA PRO A 185 23.30 -12.57 -3.46
C PRO A 185 23.85 -11.56 -4.48
N PRO A 186 25.04 -11.81 -5.06
CA PRO A 186 25.53 -10.98 -6.16
C PRO A 186 24.50 -10.95 -7.30
N ASN A 187 24.16 -9.77 -7.80
CA ASN A 187 23.16 -9.58 -8.87
C ASN A 187 21.79 -10.20 -8.56
N GLY A 188 21.29 -9.99 -7.33
CA GLY A 188 19.98 -10.46 -6.93
C GLY A 188 18.86 -9.96 -7.84
N PRO A 189 17.66 -10.57 -7.77
CA PRO A 189 16.58 -10.31 -8.70
C PRO A 189 15.97 -8.91 -8.49
N VAL A 190 15.59 -8.27 -9.60
CA VAL A 190 14.83 -7.00 -9.61
C VAL A 190 13.47 -7.25 -10.19
N ASP A 191 12.43 -6.79 -9.51
CA ASP A 191 11.06 -6.85 -10.01
C ASP A 191 10.71 -5.54 -10.73
N PRO A 192 10.59 -5.53 -12.06
CA PRO A 192 10.22 -4.36 -12.82
C PRO A 192 8.71 -4.13 -12.87
N GLU A 193 7.91 -5.01 -12.27
CA GLU A 193 6.46 -4.96 -12.41
C GLU A 193 5.88 -3.69 -11.81
N VAL A 194 4.97 -3.07 -12.57
CA VAL A 194 4.15 -1.94 -12.15
C VAL A 194 2.71 -2.41 -12.05
N GLY A 195 2.15 -2.38 -10.84
CA GLY A 195 0.73 -2.62 -10.60
C GLY A 195 -0.06 -1.32 -10.73
N VAL A 196 -1.26 -1.40 -11.31
CA VAL A 196 -2.13 -0.23 -11.51
C VAL A 196 -3.56 -0.56 -11.11
N ILE A 197 -4.14 0.27 -10.23
CA ILE A 197 -5.59 0.33 -10.03
C ILE A 197 -6.08 1.66 -10.62
N ARG A 198 -6.98 1.58 -11.60
CA ARG A 198 -7.63 2.73 -12.24
C ARG A 198 -9.09 2.81 -11.80
N ILE A 199 -9.51 3.99 -11.36
CA ILE A 199 -10.87 4.28 -10.94
C ILE A 199 -11.40 5.45 -11.77
N ASP A 200 -12.50 5.22 -12.51
CA ASP A 200 -13.13 6.20 -13.38
C ASP A 200 -14.48 6.63 -12.81
N SER A 201 -14.83 7.89 -12.92
CA SER A 201 -16.19 8.38 -12.64
C SER A 201 -17.16 7.83 -13.70
N VAL A 202 -18.27 7.27 -13.26
CA VAL A 202 -19.36 6.85 -14.17
C VAL A 202 -19.96 8.06 -14.90
N GLU A 203 -20.07 9.19 -14.20
CA GLU A 203 -20.68 10.41 -14.73
C GLU A 203 -19.89 11.03 -15.88
N THR A 204 -18.56 11.13 -15.70
CA THR A 204 -17.69 11.81 -16.70
C THR A 204 -16.98 10.84 -17.62
N GLY A 205 -16.93 9.54 -17.29
CA GLY A 205 -16.12 8.53 -17.97
C GLY A 205 -14.61 8.74 -17.85
N LYS A 206 -14.15 9.67 -17.01
CA LYS A 206 -12.73 10.02 -16.85
C LYS A 206 -12.15 9.41 -15.58
N PRO A 207 -10.84 9.12 -15.54
CA PRO A 207 -10.15 8.72 -14.33
C PRO A 207 -10.30 9.76 -13.20
N VAL A 208 -10.55 9.30 -11.99
CA VAL A 208 -10.57 10.10 -10.75
C VAL A 208 -9.46 9.70 -9.81
N ALA A 209 -9.02 8.44 -9.89
CA ALA A 209 -7.87 7.96 -9.13
C ALA A 209 -7.05 6.96 -9.93
N ILE A 210 -5.72 7.01 -9.78
CA ILE A 210 -4.79 5.98 -10.21
C ILE A 210 -3.88 5.64 -9.02
N LEU A 211 -3.93 4.38 -8.55
CA LEU A 211 -2.91 3.86 -7.66
C LEU A 211 -1.86 3.14 -8.49
N MET A 212 -0.61 3.55 -8.35
CA MET A 212 0.55 2.88 -8.91
C MET A 212 1.30 2.13 -7.81
N ASN A 213 1.64 0.85 -8.06
CA ASN A 213 2.48 0.04 -7.19
C ASN A 213 3.80 -0.26 -7.91
N PHE A 214 4.91 0.06 -7.27
CA PHE A 214 6.25 -0.19 -7.82
C PHE A 214 7.28 -0.33 -6.70
N ALA A 215 8.26 -1.21 -6.88
CA ALA A 215 9.28 -1.51 -5.87
C ALA A 215 10.55 -0.70 -6.10
N ALA A 216 10.76 0.37 -5.33
CA ALA A 216 12.05 1.07 -5.24
C ALA A 216 12.08 1.98 -4.01
N HIS A 217 13.25 2.11 -3.38
CA HIS A 217 13.49 3.10 -2.33
C HIS A 217 13.44 4.53 -2.89
N PRO A 218 12.63 5.46 -2.37
CA PRO A 218 12.70 6.87 -2.73
C PRO A 218 13.90 7.56 -2.04
N THR A 219 15.08 7.35 -2.63
CA THR A 219 16.38 7.77 -2.10
C THR A 219 17.24 8.46 -3.15
N VAL A 220 16.63 8.98 -4.23
CA VAL A 220 17.35 9.64 -5.34
C VAL A 220 18.01 10.93 -4.88
N LEU A 221 17.35 11.67 -3.99
CA LEU A 221 17.85 12.95 -3.46
C LEU A 221 19.05 12.82 -2.52
N GLY A 222 19.24 11.64 -1.91
CA GLY A 222 20.38 11.40 -1.01
C GLY A 222 20.29 12.11 0.35
N SER A 223 21.36 11.93 1.15
CA SER A 223 21.46 12.51 2.50
C SER A 223 21.70 14.02 2.51
N GLU A 224 22.21 14.58 1.42
CA GLU A 224 22.54 16.01 1.28
C GLU A 224 21.29 16.88 1.17
N ASN A 225 20.17 16.30 0.72
CA ASN A 225 18.90 17.02 0.71
C ASN A 225 18.41 17.28 2.13
N MET A 226 18.14 18.54 2.46
CA MET A 226 17.61 19.01 3.75
C MET A 226 16.22 19.64 3.62
N THR A 227 15.53 19.47 2.47
CA THR A 227 14.18 19.99 2.24
C THR A 227 13.18 18.84 2.15
N PHE A 228 11.95 19.07 2.61
CA PHE A 228 10.88 18.09 2.49
C PHE A 228 10.54 17.84 1.02
N SER A 229 10.32 16.57 0.68
CA SER A 229 9.97 16.13 -0.66
C SER A 229 9.45 14.67 -0.64
N ALA A 230 8.58 14.35 -1.59
CA ALA A 230 8.19 12.97 -1.86
C ALA A 230 9.21 12.22 -2.73
N ASP A 231 10.39 12.81 -3.04
CA ASP A 231 11.40 12.24 -3.96
C ASP A 231 10.77 11.90 -5.34
N PHE A 232 11.27 10.90 -6.06
CA PHE A 232 10.74 10.53 -7.38
C PHE A 232 9.24 10.19 -7.37
N VAL A 233 8.68 9.81 -6.25
CA VAL A 233 7.25 9.51 -6.09
C VAL A 233 6.39 10.74 -6.36
N GLY A 234 6.78 11.91 -5.84
CA GLY A 234 6.11 13.18 -6.11
C GLY A 234 6.12 13.52 -7.60
N TYR A 235 7.27 13.38 -8.24
CA TYR A 235 7.41 13.61 -9.68
C TYR A 235 6.58 12.61 -10.50
N ALA A 236 6.56 11.33 -10.11
CA ALA A 236 5.76 10.31 -10.81
C ALA A 236 4.26 10.63 -10.77
N ARG A 237 3.74 11.02 -9.59
CA ARG A 237 2.34 11.42 -9.44
C ARG A 237 2.01 12.64 -10.29
N ASN A 238 2.80 13.69 -10.17
CA ASN A 238 2.58 14.94 -10.88
C ASN A 238 2.66 14.75 -12.41
N ALA A 239 3.61 13.96 -12.90
CA ALA A 239 3.74 13.65 -14.32
C ALA A 239 2.53 12.85 -14.82
N LEU A 240 2.10 11.83 -14.08
CA LEU A 240 0.94 11.01 -14.44
C LEU A 240 -0.36 11.83 -14.46
N GLU A 241 -0.58 12.67 -13.45
CA GLU A 241 -1.74 13.57 -13.38
C GLU A 241 -1.77 14.52 -14.59
N LYS A 242 -0.62 15.07 -15.00
CA LYS A 242 -0.50 15.90 -16.22
C LYS A 242 -0.79 15.10 -17.50
N MET A 243 -0.28 13.88 -17.63
CA MET A 243 -0.48 13.02 -18.81
C MET A 243 -1.94 12.62 -18.98
N ILE A 244 -2.66 12.34 -17.89
CA ILE A 244 -4.07 11.95 -17.91
C ILE A 244 -4.97 13.19 -18.06
N GLY A 245 -4.62 14.27 -17.37
CA GLY A 245 -5.40 15.51 -17.32
C GLY A 245 -6.65 15.44 -16.44
N GLY A 246 -7.36 16.58 -16.33
CA GLY A 246 -8.52 16.69 -15.45
C GLY A 246 -8.14 16.72 -13.96
N ASP A 247 -9.07 16.28 -13.11
CA ASP A 247 -8.92 16.26 -11.65
C ASP A 247 -8.53 14.87 -11.11
N VAL A 248 -7.76 14.11 -11.90
CA VAL A 248 -7.29 12.78 -11.46
C VAL A 248 -6.30 12.91 -10.32
N MET A 249 -6.42 12.07 -9.31
CA MET A 249 -5.46 11.93 -8.22
C MET A 249 -4.62 10.66 -8.41
N ALA A 250 -3.33 10.82 -8.65
CA ALA A 250 -2.39 9.71 -8.63
C ALA A 250 -1.90 9.44 -7.20
N THR A 251 -1.78 8.16 -6.83
CA THR A 251 -1.26 7.74 -5.53
C THR A 251 -0.27 6.60 -5.71
N PHE A 252 0.61 6.40 -4.74
CA PHE A 252 1.71 5.45 -4.82
C PHE A 252 1.69 4.49 -3.65
N ALA A 253 1.85 3.20 -3.93
CA ALA A 253 2.09 2.16 -2.96
C ALA A 253 3.45 1.53 -3.25
N ASN A 254 4.39 1.56 -2.31
CA ASN A 254 5.67 0.91 -2.51
C ASN A 254 5.50 -0.62 -2.57
N GLY A 255 6.31 -1.26 -3.39
CA GLY A 255 6.37 -2.70 -3.49
C GLY A 255 7.36 -3.31 -2.49
N ALA A 256 7.99 -4.42 -2.87
CA ALA A 256 9.04 -5.07 -2.09
C ALA A 256 10.38 -4.35 -2.32
N GLN A 257 10.53 -3.18 -1.73
CA GLN A 257 11.68 -2.31 -1.97
C GLN A 257 12.90 -2.63 -1.09
N GLY A 258 12.82 -3.53 -0.11
CA GLY A 258 13.85 -3.74 0.92
C GLY A 258 15.27 -3.85 0.36
N THR A 259 15.46 -4.59 -0.72
CA THR A 259 16.75 -4.75 -1.38
C THR A 259 16.85 -4.03 -2.74
N ILE A 260 15.91 -3.11 -3.04
CA ILE A 260 15.82 -2.42 -4.33
C ILE A 260 16.02 -0.91 -4.16
N ALA A 261 16.94 -0.36 -4.93
CA ALA A 261 17.17 1.08 -5.04
C ALA A 261 16.81 1.59 -6.45
N PRO A 262 16.51 2.88 -6.60
CA PRO A 262 16.40 3.48 -7.92
C PRO A 262 17.77 3.38 -8.64
N ARG A 263 17.74 3.28 -9.95
CA ARG A 263 18.96 3.40 -10.76
C ARG A 263 19.39 4.85 -10.84
N ALA A 264 20.69 5.09 -10.84
CA ALA A 264 21.20 6.44 -11.11
C ALA A 264 20.93 6.78 -12.59
N PHE A 265 20.09 7.77 -12.81
CA PHE A 265 19.90 8.37 -14.13
C PHE A 265 20.83 9.55 -14.32
N GLN A 266 21.03 9.93 -15.58
CA GLN A 266 21.72 11.18 -15.89
C GLN A 266 20.88 12.36 -15.38
N GLY A 267 21.56 13.41 -14.94
CA GLY A 267 20.99 14.64 -14.42
C GLY A 267 22.05 15.41 -13.65
N ASP A 268 21.98 16.74 -13.74
CA ASP A 268 23.00 17.62 -13.16
C ASP A 268 22.98 17.55 -11.63
N ASP A 269 21.80 17.33 -11.05
CA ASP A 269 21.61 17.21 -9.61
C ASP A 269 20.62 16.11 -9.21
N GLY A 270 20.36 15.97 -7.90
CA GLY A 270 19.43 14.99 -7.36
C GLY A 270 17.98 15.23 -7.79
N TRP A 271 17.58 16.48 -7.98
CA TRP A 271 16.22 16.86 -8.36
C TRP A 271 15.90 16.41 -9.78
N GLN A 272 16.78 16.72 -10.73
CA GLN A 272 16.62 16.30 -12.12
C GLN A 272 16.64 14.77 -12.26
N ARG A 273 17.52 14.09 -11.51
CA ARG A 273 17.52 12.61 -11.48
C ARG A 273 16.21 12.06 -10.92
N SER A 274 15.67 12.67 -9.87
CA SER A 274 14.39 12.29 -9.25
C SER A 274 13.22 12.50 -10.20
N GLU A 275 13.20 13.63 -10.92
CA GLU A 275 12.23 13.94 -11.97
C GLU A 275 12.29 12.93 -13.11
N ASN A 276 13.48 12.54 -13.56
CA ASN A 276 13.66 11.57 -14.63
C ASN A 276 13.12 10.19 -14.22
N VAL A 277 13.45 9.69 -13.03
CA VAL A 277 12.92 8.42 -12.50
C VAL A 277 11.39 8.47 -12.41
N GLY A 278 10.85 9.55 -11.83
CA GLY A 278 9.41 9.73 -11.67
C GLY A 278 8.66 9.81 -12.99
N THR A 279 9.20 10.56 -13.95
CA THR A 279 8.59 10.71 -15.29
C THR A 279 8.57 9.40 -16.07
N ILE A 280 9.64 8.62 -16.02
CA ILE A 280 9.69 7.30 -16.69
C ILE A 280 8.69 6.34 -16.05
N LEU A 281 8.60 6.29 -14.72
CA LEU A 281 7.60 5.49 -14.02
C LEU A 281 6.18 5.91 -14.42
N ALA A 282 5.90 7.21 -14.44
CA ALA A 282 4.60 7.74 -14.86
C ALA A 282 4.22 7.34 -16.29
N ALA A 283 5.17 7.34 -17.23
CA ALA A 283 4.94 6.94 -18.62
C ALA A 283 4.56 5.45 -18.73
N GLU A 284 5.22 4.56 -17.96
CA GLU A 284 4.86 3.15 -17.92
C GLU A 284 3.49 2.90 -17.28
N VAL A 285 3.18 3.62 -16.20
CA VAL A 285 1.84 3.59 -15.59
C VAL A 285 0.78 4.08 -16.57
N PHE A 286 1.03 5.20 -17.26
CA PHE A 286 0.11 5.75 -18.26
C PHE A 286 -0.19 4.74 -19.38
N LYS A 287 0.82 4.02 -19.86
CA LYS A 287 0.66 2.95 -20.85
C LYS A 287 -0.32 1.87 -20.33
N VAL A 288 -0.18 1.42 -19.09
CA VAL A 288 -1.10 0.46 -18.47
C VAL A 288 -2.50 1.05 -18.37
N VAL A 289 -2.64 2.29 -17.86
CA VAL A 289 -3.93 2.99 -17.75
C VAL A 289 -4.67 3.04 -19.07
N ALA A 290 -3.97 3.29 -20.19
CA ALA A 290 -4.56 3.35 -21.51
C ALA A 290 -5.07 1.98 -22.02
N MET A 291 -4.51 0.88 -21.54
CA MET A 291 -4.82 -0.48 -22.00
C MET A 291 -5.92 -1.17 -21.19
N ILE A 292 -6.04 -0.87 -19.90
CA ILE A 292 -7.01 -1.54 -19.02
C ILE A 292 -8.40 -0.92 -19.14
N LYS A 293 -9.44 -1.77 -19.10
CA LYS A 293 -10.84 -1.35 -19.28
C LYS A 293 -11.60 -1.41 -17.97
N PRO A 294 -12.07 -0.25 -17.45
CA PRO A 294 -12.85 -0.19 -16.21
C PRO A 294 -14.22 -0.90 -16.33
N ARG A 295 -14.63 -1.54 -15.24
CA ARG A 295 -15.88 -2.28 -15.08
C ARG A 295 -16.71 -1.69 -13.95
N ASP A 296 -18.03 -1.88 -14.02
CA ASP A 296 -19.00 -1.33 -13.05
C ASP A 296 -19.06 -2.11 -11.73
N PHE A 297 -18.33 -3.21 -11.61
CA PHE A 297 -18.32 -4.08 -10.43
C PHE A 297 -16.94 -4.67 -10.20
N VAL A 298 -16.62 -4.91 -8.92
CA VAL A 298 -15.45 -5.66 -8.45
C VAL A 298 -15.82 -6.48 -7.21
N ASP A 299 -15.46 -7.75 -7.19
CA ASP A 299 -15.49 -8.57 -5.98
C ASP A 299 -14.27 -8.24 -5.13
N ILE A 300 -14.47 -7.92 -3.84
CA ILE A 300 -13.39 -7.61 -2.90
C ILE A 300 -13.44 -8.63 -1.79
N LYS A 301 -12.30 -9.27 -1.52
CA LYS A 301 -12.13 -10.17 -0.37
C LYS A 301 -10.90 -9.76 0.41
N LEU A 302 -10.99 -9.89 1.72
CA LEU A 302 -9.96 -9.51 2.65
C LEU A 302 -9.55 -10.68 3.51
N ALA A 303 -8.26 -10.77 3.84
CA ALA A 303 -7.73 -11.70 4.84
C ALA A 303 -6.69 -10.97 5.69
N ARG A 304 -6.65 -11.27 6.98
CA ARG A 304 -5.76 -10.65 7.96
C ARG A 304 -5.17 -11.72 8.88
N THR A 305 -3.92 -11.55 9.26
CA THR A 305 -3.24 -12.29 10.33
C THR A 305 -2.63 -11.29 11.30
N PRO A 306 -3.17 -11.13 12.52
CA PRO A 306 -2.49 -10.41 13.59
C PRO A 306 -1.24 -11.16 14.02
N LEU A 307 -0.17 -10.44 14.34
CA LEU A 307 1.11 -11.01 14.74
C LEU A 307 1.56 -10.41 16.08
N THR A 308 2.11 -11.25 16.92
CA THR A 308 2.83 -10.86 18.16
C THR A 308 4.27 -11.28 18.02
N LEU A 309 5.17 -10.33 17.91
CA LEU A 309 6.58 -10.54 17.59
C LEU A 309 7.46 -10.22 18.80
N LYS A 310 8.68 -10.80 18.81
CA LYS A 310 9.72 -10.43 19.77
C LYS A 310 10.93 -9.87 19.05
N ILE A 311 11.43 -8.72 19.49
CA ILE A 311 12.64 -8.11 18.95
C ILE A 311 13.84 -8.99 19.30
N VAL A 312 14.66 -9.29 18.31
CA VAL A 312 15.93 -10.02 18.43
C VAL A 312 17.05 -8.99 18.35
N PRO A 313 17.90 -8.87 19.37
CA PRO A 313 19.02 -7.93 19.36
C PRO A 313 19.95 -8.15 18.15
N THR A 314 20.41 -7.04 17.56
CA THR A 314 21.37 -7.02 16.45
C THR A 314 22.62 -6.20 16.84
N SER A 315 23.57 -6.08 15.94
CA SER A 315 24.76 -5.22 16.17
C SER A 315 24.41 -3.74 16.34
N VAL A 316 23.34 -3.28 15.68
CA VAL A 316 22.81 -1.90 15.79
C VAL A 316 21.85 -1.77 16.98
N PHE A 317 21.21 -2.87 17.36
CA PHE A 317 20.26 -2.98 18.48
C PHE A 317 20.77 -3.99 19.51
N PRO A 318 21.78 -3.63 20.33
CA PRO A 318 22.39 -4.58 21.23
C PRO A 318 21.51 -4.92 22.45
N THR A 319 21.82 -6.03 23.11
CA THR A 319 21.09 -6.50 24.32
C THR A 319 21.08 -5.51 25.48
N THR A 320 21.93 -4.48 25.43
CA THR A 320 21.97 -3.40 26.43
C THR A 320 20.84 -2.40 26.29
N MET A 321 20.08 -2.45 25.19
CA MET A 321 18.86 -1.63 24.99
C MET A 321 17.65 -2.31 25.65
N SER A 322 16.73 -1.51 26.14
CA SER A 322 15.43 -2.00 26.61
C SER A 322 14.49 -2.15 25.41
N TYR A 323 13.85 -3.30 25.31
CA TYR A 323 12.85 -3.62 24.28
C TYR A 323 11.49 -3.91 24.92
N PRO A 324 10.38 -3.61 24.24
CA PRO A 324 9.08 -4.10 24.69
C PRO A 324 9.08 -5.64 24.70
N PRO A 325 8.34 -6.27 25.63
CA PRO A 325 8.29 -7.73 25.74
C PRO A 325 7.67 -8.41 24.51
N SER A 326 6.79 -7.69 23.82
CA SER A 326 6.17 -8.08 22.56
C SER A 326 5.90 -6.85 21.70
N TYR A 327 5.77 -7.08 20.40
CA TYR A 327 5.43 -6.08 19.41
C TYR A 327 4.24 -6.60 18.58
N GLU A 328 3.14 -5.86 18.62
CA GLU A 328 1.94 -6.21 17.87
C GLU A 328 1.98 -5.59 16.48
N THR A 329 1.61 -6.38 15.47
CA THR A 329 1.52 -5.96 14.08
C THR A 329 0.55 -6.85 13.31
N GLU A 330 0.49 -6.74 11.98
CA GLU A 330 -0.38 -7.54 11.15
C GLU A 330 0.15 -7.70 9.73
N ILE A 331 -0.23 -8.79 9.07
CA ILE A 331 -0.12 -8.98 7.63
C ILE A 331 -1.52 -9.10 7.07
N ASN A 332 -1.78 -8.43 5.94
CA ASN A 332 -3.08 -8.44 5.30
C ASN A 332 -2.97 -8.84 3.83
N ALA A 333 -4.07 -9.30 3.25
CA ALA A 333 -4.19 -9.46 1.82
C ALA A 333 -5.57 -9.03 1.33
N ILE A 334 -5.59 -8.46 0.13
CA ILE A 334 -6.80 -8.03 -0.57
C ILE A 334 -6.85 -8.81 -1.89
N SER A 335 -7.99 -9.39 -2.22
CA SER A 335 -8.25 -9.96 -3.54
C SER A 335 -9.30 -9.13 -4.27
N PHE A 336 -9.04 -8.80 -5.52
CA PHE A 336 -10.00 -8.18 -6.42
C PHE A 336 -10.39 -9.19 -7.52
N ASP A 337 -11.70 -9.45 -7.66
CA ASP A 337 -12.30 -10.35 -8.65
C ASP A 337 -11.76 -11.79 -8.64
N ASN A 338 -11.15 -12.24 -7.57
CA ASN A 338 -10.41 -13.50 -7.50
C ASN A 338 -9.31 -13.62 -8.58
N ARG A 339 -8.82 -12.50 -9.10
CA ARG A 339 -7.83 -12.43 -10.18
C ARG A 339 -6.54 -11.73 -9.73
N PHE A 340 -6.69 -10.67 -8.97
CA PHE A 340 -5.58 -9.84 -8.52
C PHE A 340 -5.48 -9.91 -7.00
N ALA A 341 -4.31 -10.26 -6.47
CA ALA A 341 -4.03 -10.24 -5.05
C ALA A 341 -3.05 -9.13 -4.71
N PHE A 342 -3.27 -8.45 -3.59
CA PHE A 342 -2.35 -7.49 -3.00
C PHE A 342 -2.04 -7.96 -1.58
N VAL A 343 -0.77 -8.20 -1.29
CA VAL A 343 -0.29 -8.64 0.03
C VAL A 343 0.37 -7.45 0.72
N ALA A 344 -0.24 -6.99 1.80
CA ALA A 344 0.22 -5.87 2.61
C ALA A 344 1.21 -6.35 3.66
N ILE A 345 2.45 -5.92 3.51
CA ILE A 345 3.59 -6.32 4.34
C ILE A 345 3.99 -5.18 5.27
N PRO A 346 4.10 -5.43 6.57
CA PRO A 346 4.39 -4.39 7.58
C PRO A 346 5.87 -4.02 7.66
N GLY A 347 6.57 -3.93 6.53
CA GLY A 347 8.00 -3.62 6.50
C GLY A 347 8.59 -3.64 5.10
N GLU A 348 9.92 -3.64 5.03
CA GLU A 348 10.70 -3.55 3.82
C GLU A 348 11.06 -4.95 3.29
N LEU A 349 10.13 -5.56 2.55
CA LEU A 349 10.33 -6.91 1.99
C LEU A 349 11.46 -6.92 0.96
N GLY A 350 12.38 -7.89 1.08
CA GLY A 350 13.43 -8.14 0.10
C GLY A 350 12.88 -8.78 -1.19
N SER A 351 13.55 -8.51 -2.30
CA SER A 351 13.09 -8.93 -3.63
C SER A 351 13.02 -10.45 -3.82
N ILE A 352 13.88 -11.23 -3.16
CA ILE A 352 13.81 -12.70 -3.21
C ILE A 352 12.49 -13.21 -2.63
N LEU A 353 12.12 -12.71 -1.46
CA LEU A 353 10.84 -13.07 -0.83
C LEU A 353 9.64 -12.58 -1.65
N ASN A 354 9.75 -11.42 -2.30
CA ASN A 354 8.73 -10.93 -3.23
C ASN A 354 8.40 -11.95 -4.31
N PHE A 355 9.42 -12.52 -4.97
CA PHE A 355 9.20 -13.52 -6.01
C PHE A 355 8.57 -14.80 -5.44
N GLN A 356 8.97 -15.24 -4.25
CA GLN A 356 8.35 -16.39 -3.60
C GLN A 356 6.85 -16.16 -3.35
N VAL A 357 6.44 -14.97 -2.87
CA VAL A 357 5.03 -14.64 -2.65
C VAL A 357 4.26 -14.56 -3.98
N LYS A 358 4.83 -13.93 -5.00
CA LYS A 358 4.23 -13.83 -6.34
C LYS A 358 4.08 -15.21 -7.00
N ASP A 359 5.07 -16.06 -6.92
CA ASP A 359 5.02 -17.43 -7.44
C ASP A 359 3.96 -18.26 -6.73
N ARG A 360 3.84 -18.13 -5.41
CA ARG A 360 2.76 -18.77 -4.66
C ARG A 360 1.39 -18.30 -5.13
N GLY A 361 1.19 -16.99 -5.30
CA GLY A 361 -0.07 -16.45 -5.82
C GLY A 361 -0.41 -16.99 -7.20
N LYS A 362 0.57 -17.08 -8.10
CA LYS A 362 0.40 -17.68 -9.43
C LYS A 362 -0.01 -19.17 -9.34
N LEU A 363 0.63 -19.94 -8.47
CA LEU A 363 0.27 -21.36 -8.24
C LEU A 363 -1.16 -21.53 -7.69
N LEU A 364 -1.68 -20.55 -6.96
CA LEU A 364 -3.04 -20.53 -6.44
C LEU A 364 -4.08 -20.04 -7.45
N GLY A 365 -3.66 -19.63 -8.65
CA GLY A 365 -4.53 -19.22 -9.74
C GLY A 365 -4.78 -17.71 -9.84
N PHE A 366 -4.08 -16.87 -9.09
CA PHE A 366 -4.13 -15.42 -9.29
C PHE A 366 -3.40 -15.04 -10.59
N GLU A 367 -3.97 -14.12 -11.35
CA GLU A 367 -3.33 -13.60 -12.57
C GLU A 367 -2.10 -12.75 -12.22
N LYS A 368 -2.22 -11.97 -11.15
CA LYS A 368 -1.15 -11.15 -10.60
C LYS A 368 -1.23 -11.08 -9.08
N THR A 369 -0.06 -11.05 -8.46
CA THR A 369 0.08 -10.79 -7.01
C THR A 369 1.06 -9.64 -6.83
N PHE A 370 0.61 -8.61 -6.14
CA PHE A 370 1.37 -7.40 -5.83
C PHE A 370 1.71 -7.34 -4.35
N ILE A 371 2.86 -6.76 -4.02
CA ILE A 371 3.22 -6.46 -2.64
C ILE A 371 2.94 -4.98 -2.36
N LEU A 372 2.26 -4.71 -1.25
CA LEU A 372 2.15 -3.38 -0.65
C LEU A 372 3.11 -3.35 0.54
N GLY A 373 4.32 -2.88 0.30
CA GLY A 373 5.35 -2.75 1.35
C GLY A 373 5.05 -1.61 2.31
N LEU A 374 5.61 -1.66 3.51
CA LEU A 374 5.43 -0.65 4.56
C LEU A 374 3.95 -0.28 4.76
N THR A 375 3.11 -1.30 4.76
CA THR A 375 1.67 -1.16 4.94
C THR A 375 1.28 -1.53 6.36
N ASN A 376 0.63 -0.61 7.05
CA ASN A 376 0.13 -0.70 8.42
C ASN A 376 1.21 -0.82 9.50
N ASP A 377 2.50 -0.85 9.12
CA ASP A 377 3.64 -0.82 10.02
C ASP A 377 4.97 -0.59 9.26
N ALA A 378 6.07 -0.38 10.03
CA ALA A 378 7.43 -0.16 9.51
C ALA A 378 8.46 -0.95 10.33
N LEU A 379 8.43 -2.28 10.23
CA LEU A 379 9.25 -3.23 11.00
C LEU A 379 10.73 -3.30 10.59
N GLY A 380 11.17 -2.45 9.65
CA GLY A 380 12.50 -2.55 9.03
C GLY A 380 12.55 -3.65 7.98
N TYR A 381 13.77 -4.20 7.74
CA TYR A 381 13.99 -5.13 6.64
C TYR A 381 13.49 -6.55 6.94
N ILE A 382 12.80 -7.10 5.95
CA ILE A 382 12.30 -8.47 5.93
C ILE A 382 13.00 -9.20 4.78
N ILE A 383 14.08 -9.93 5.12
CA ILE A 383 14.99 -10.57 4.18
C ILE A 383 15.07 -12.07 4.42
N THR A 384 15.63 -12.81 3.48
CA THR A 384 15.85 -14.25 3.64
C THR A 384 16.85 -14.54 4.75
N GLU A 385 16.81 -15.76 5.30
CA GLU A 385 17.80 -16.21 6.28
C GLU A 385 19.22 -16.21 5.71
N ASP A 386 19.38 -16.48 4.42
CA ASP A 386 20.65 -16.47 3.73
C ASP A 386 21.23 -15.04 3.64
N GLU A 387 20.43 -14.06 3.22
CA GLU A 387 20.82 -12.64 3.25
C GLU A 387 21.19 -12.18 4.67
N TYR A 388 20.42 -12.61 5.68
CA TYR A 388 20.71 -12.29 7.08
C TYR A 388 22.06 -12.85 7.54
N ARG A 389 22.37 -14.12 7.22
CA ARG A 389 23.61 -14.79 7.59
C ARG A 389 24.85 -14.20 6.89
N HIS A 390 24.67 -13.67 5.68
CA HIS A 390 25.73 -12.97 4.95
C HIS A 390 25.99 -11.54 5.44
N LYS A 391 25.30 -11.11 6.51
CA LYS A 391 25.50 -9.80 7.17
C LYS A 391 25.40 -8.64 6.19
N THR A 392 24.39 -8.67 5.31
CA THR A 392 24.09 -7.55 4.44
C THR A 392 23.73 -6.30 5.25
N TYR A 393 23.72 -5.12 4.63
CA TYR A 393 23.28 -3.91 5.31
C TYR A 393 21.87 -4.09 5.89
N GLU A 394 20.99 -4.70 5.15
CA GLU A 394 19.60 -4.94 5.54
C GLU A 394 19.49 -5.81 6.82
N SER A 395 20.43 -6.74 7.02
CA SER A 395 20.45 -7.59 8.21
C SER A 395 20.68 -6.81 9.51
N THR A 396 21.30 -5.63 9.43
CA THR A 396 21.57 -4.79 10.62
C THR A 396 20.31 -4.16 11.20
N ILE A 397 19.27 -3.99 10.38
CA ILE A 397 17.96 -3.42 10.75
C ILE A 397 16.83 -4.44 10.50
N SER A 398 17.13 -5.73 10.51
CA SER A 398 16.16 -6.83 10.49
C SER A 398 15.92 -7.28 11.93
N LEU A 399 14.90 -6.69 12.58
CA LEU A 399 14.73 -6.66 14.03
C LEU A 399 14.20 -7.96 14.66
N PHE A 400 13.74 -8.92 13.84
CA PHE A 400 13.05 -10.11 14.34
C PHE A 400 13.82 -11.41 14.04
N GLY A 401 15.10 -11.28 13.67
CA GLY A 401 16.02 -12.40 13.50
C GLY A 401 15.95 -13.10 12.14
N PRO A 402 16.83 -14.12 11.94
CA PRO A 402 17.05 -14.71 10.61
C PRO A 402 15.84 -15.44 10.01
N ALA A 403 14.99 -16.02 10.84
CA ALA A 403 13.82 -16.75 10.38
C ALA A 403 12.61 -15.86 10.01
N PHE A 404 12.68 -14.55 10.29
CA PHE A 404 11.55 -13.65 10.15
C PHE A 404 11.06 -13.52 8.71
N GLY A 405 11.98 -13.45 7.75
CA GLY A 405 11.61 -13.38 6.33
C GLY A 405 10.81 -14.60 5.87
N SER A 406 11.25 -15.80 6.22
CA SER A 406 10.53 -17.04 5.90
C SER A 406 9.19 -17.12 6.63
N PHE A 407 9.10 -16.63 7.86
CA PHE A 407 7.86 -16.55 8.60
C PHE A 407 6.84 -15.63 7.88
N VAL A 408 7.24 -14.41 7.51
CA VAL A 408 6.37 -13.46 6.79
C VAL A 408 5.93 -14.02 5.43
N ALA A 409 6.82 -14.69 4.70
CA ALA A 409 6.46 -15.34 3.44
C ALA A 409 5.41 -16.44 3.64
N ASN A 410 5.57 -17.29 4.67
CA ASN A 410 4.61 -18.35 4.98
C ASN A 410 3.24 -17.80 5.39
N GLU A 411 3.19 -16.75 6.23
CA GLU A 411 1.92 -16.09 6.56
C GLU A 411 1.27 -15.48 5.32
N SER A 412 2.05 -14.89 4.43
CA SER A 412 1.56 -14.39 3.14
C SER A 412 0.97 -15.50 2.27
N PHE A 413 1.60 -16.70 2.25
CA PHE A 413 1.07 -17.87 1.54
C PHE A 413 -0.27 -18.32 2.11
N GLN A 414 -0.43 -18.33 3.44
CA GLN A 414 -1.69 -18.69 4.09
C GLN A 414 -2.80 -17.68 3.80
N LEU A 415 -2.47 -16.37 3.76
CA LEU A 415 -3.42 -15.33 3.37
C LEU A 415 -3.90 -15.53 1.93
N LEU A 416 -2.99 -15.76 1.00
CA LEU A 416 -3.31 -16.04 -0.41
C LEU A 416 -4.15 -17.31 -0.56
N GLU A 417 -3.88 -18.37 0.22
CA GLU A 417 -4.69 -19.60 0.22
C GLU A 417 -6.14 -19.35 0.66
N ARG A 418 -6.34 -18.51 1.68
CA ARG A 418 -7.69 -18.10 2.14
C ARG A 418 -8.47 -17.31 1.09
N LEU A 419 -7.76 -16.56 0.24
CA LEU A 419 -8.33 -15.71 -0.81
C LEU A 419 -8.31 -16.35 -2.20
N ARG A 420 -7.84 -17.60 -2.32
CA ARG A 420 -7.64 -18.25 -3.62
C ARG A 420 -8.90 -18.21 -4.49
N PRO A 421 -8.73 -18.09 -5.80
CA PRO A 421 -9.83 -18.24 -6.75
C PRO A 421 -10.55 -19.56 -6.55
N VAL A 422 -11.88 -19.50 -6.42
CA VAL A 422 -12.69 -20.74 -6.42
C VAL A 422 -12.78 -21.19 -7.88
N GLU A 423 -12.32 -22.42 -8.17
CA GLU A 423 -12.55 -23.02 -9.47
C GLU A 423 -14.06 -23.00 -9.79
N LYS A 424 -14.44 -22.24 -10.82
CA LYS A 424 -15.78 -22.38 -11.38
C LYS A 424 -15.84 -23.80 -11.95
N LYS A 425 -16.52 -24.72 -11.25
CA LYS A 425 -16.92 -25.96 -11.89
C LYS A 425 -17.72 -25.57 -13.13
N THR A 426 -17.12 -25.74 -14.30
CA THR A 426 -17.82 -25.64 -15.58
C THR A 426 -18.94 -26.67 -15.54
N PRO A 427 -20.19 -26.29 -15.81
CA PRO A 427 -21.33 -27.20 -15.77
C PRO A 427 -21.22 -28.29 -16.84
#